data_d6a5ea36dd65017bdbb742645451be9e
#
_entry.id   d6a5ea36dd65017bdbb742645451be9e
#
_cell.length_a   1.000
_cell.length_b   1.000
_cell.length_c   1.000
_cell.angle_alpha   90.00
_cell.angle_beta   90.00
_cell.angle_gamma   90.00
#
_symmetry.space_group_name_H-M   'P 1'
#
loop_
_entity.id
_entity.type
_entity.pdbx_description
1 polymer ?
#
loop_
_entity_poly.entity_id
_entity_poly.type
_entity_poly.pdbx_seq_one_letter_code
_entity_poly.pdbx_strand_id
1 'polypeptide(L)'
;MRKKRVLIHSNFCKMFTGFGKHKKNLLSYLYKTGKYELIELSNGYTWSSDQLQYTPWKGYGTLPDDPEIQKEIAVDERRKNLAGYGTEMIDHAIKELKPDIYLGIEDVWAFTGFFDKPWWNKVHCIVHTTLDSLPILPEAVSAAEKIKHYYVWASFAEKAMKKLGHDHVKTVHGILDTTSFYKLPDESRAKLRKHFNLQNDYIIGFVFRNQLRKSVPNLLDGFKLFYEANPNLKAKLLLHTYWSEGWDILKLLKELVLLRDYYLNSLLSDLSSTYIFLVY
;
A
#
# COMPACT_ATOMS: atom_id res chain seq x y z
N MET A 1 0.09 -25.41 -25.59
CA MET A 1 -0.82 -24.26 -25.38
C MET A 1 0.05 -23.03 -25.02
N ARG A 2 -0.25 -21.83 -25.57
CA ARG A 2 0.45 -20.60 -25.15
C ARG A 2 0.11 -20.27 -23.69
N LYS A 3 1.06 -19.68 -22.98
CA LYS A 3 0.81 -19.16 -21.62
C LYS A 3 -0.21 -18.02 -21.71
N LYS A 4 -1.11 -17.94 -20.72
CA LYS A 4 -2.00 -16.78 -20.57
C LYS A 4 -1.17 -15.57 -20.15
N ARG A 5 -1.44 -14.44 -20.80
CA ARG A 5 -0.81 -13.15 -20.53
C ARG A 5 -1.58 -12.41 -19.47
N VAL A 6 -0.91 -12.07 -18.35
CA VAL A 6 -1.51 -11.40 -17.19
C VAL A 6 -0.88 -10.02 -17.06
N LEU A 7 -1.68 -8.98 -17.23
CA LEU A 7 -1.31 -7.58 -17.00
C LEU A 7 -1.71 -7.21 -15.57
N ILE A 8 -0.71 -6.93 -14.72
CA ILE A 8 -0.94 -6.54 -13.32
C ILE A 8 -0.63 -5.06 -13.17
N HIS A 9 -1.67 -4.29 -12.88
CA HIS A 9 -1.66 -2.83 -12.80
C HIS A 9 -1.72 -2.38 -11.34
N SER A 10 -0.71 -1.64 -10.87
CA SER A 10 -0.59 -1.10 -9.52
C SER A 10 0.69 -0.25 -9.39
N ASN A 11 1.03 0.19 -8.19
CA ASN A 11 2.33 0.78 -7.90
C ASN A 11 3.47 -0.16 -8.33
N PHE A 12 4.61 0.41 -8.74
CA PHE A 12 5.78 -0.38 -9.13
C PHE A 12 6.18 -1.35 -8.01
N CYS A 13 6.50 -2.60 -8.38
CA CYS A 13 6.78 -3.68 -7.43
C CYS A 13 7.99 -3.43 -6.53
N LYS A 14 8.88 -2.51 -6.88
CA LYS A 14 10.03 -2.10 -6.04
C LYS A 14 9.73 -0.88 -5.18
N MET A 15 8.56 -0.26 -5.29
CA MET A 15 8.18 0.84 -4.40
C MET A 15 7.86 0.33 -2.99
N PHE A 16 8.26 1.12 -1.99
CA PHE A 16 7.98 0.85 -0.57
C PHE A 16 6.57 1.29 -0.16
N THR A 17 5.56 0.83 -0.91
CA THR A 17 4.14 1.05 -0.61
C THR A 17 3.46 -0.29 -0.33
N GLY A 18 2.28 -0.26 0.31
CA GLY A 18 1.48 -1.47 0.55
C GLY A 18 1.14 -2.19 -0.76
N PHE A 19 0.65 -1.45 -1.74
CA PHE A 19 0.31 -1.99 -3.07
C PHE A 19 1.54 -2.50 -3.83
N GLY A 20 2.67 -1.77 -3.80
CA GLY A 20 3.91 -2.20 -4.46
C GLY A 20 4.44 -3.51 -3.87
N LYS A 21 4.48 -3.64 -2.54
CA LYS A 21 4.90 -4.87 -1.85
C LYS A 21 3.95 -6.04 -2.14
N HIS A 22 2.64 -5.79 -2.12
CA HIS A 22 1.65 -6.81 -2.46
C HIS A 22 1.82 -7.29 -3.90
N LYS A 23 1.92 -6.35 -4.86
CA LYS A 23 2.17 -6.67 -6.27
C LYS A 23 3.47 -7.46 -6.47
N LYS A 24 4.56 -7.06 -5.79
CA LYS A 24 5.84 -7.79 -5.83
C LYS A 24 5.68 -9.25 -5.42
N ASN A 25 5.02 -9.49 -4.30
CA ASN A 25 4.85 -10.84 -3.76
C ASN A 25 3.99 -11.70 -4.70
N LEU A 26 2.91 -11.12 -5.25
CA LEU A 26 2.05 -11.79 -6.21
C LEU A 26 2.79 -12.12 -7.51
N LEU A 27 3.47 -11.15 -8.11
CA LEU A 27 4.26 -11.34 -9.33
C LEU A 27 5.35 -12.40 -9.13
N SER A 28 6.07 -12.34 -8.01
CA SER A 28 7.11 -13.32 -7.68
C SER A 28 6.56 -14.74 -7.53
N TYR A 29 5.41 -14.88 -6.89
CA TYR A 29 4.73 -16.17 -6.77
C TYR A 29 4.28 -16.70 -8.13
N LEU A 30 3.58 -15.91 -8.92
CA LEU A 30 3.08 -16.30 -10.24
C LEU A 30 4.24 -16.63 -11.20
N TYR A 31 5.33 -15.85 -11.14
CA TYR A 31 6.54 -16.09 -11.95
C TYR A 31 7.14 -17.47 -11.66
N LYS A 32 7.29 -17.82 -10.39
CA LYS A 32 7.81 -19.14 -9.96
C LYS A 32 6.96 -20.33 -10.45
N THR A 33 5.65 -20.11 -10.67
CA THR A 33 4.80 -21.18 -11.22
C THR A 33 5.10 -21.51 -12.68
N GLY A 34 5.71 -20.60 -13.41
CA GLY A 34 6.00 -20.74 -14.85
C GLY A 34 4.77 -20.81 -15.77
N LYS A 35 3.55 -20.66 -15.23
CA LYS A 35 2.28 -20.86 -15.93
C LYS A 35 1.82 -19.68 -16.78
N TYR A 36 2.31 -18.47 -16.49
CA TYR A 36 1.83 -17.22 -17.06
C TYR A 36 2.94 -16.44 -17.75
N GLU A 37 2.58 -15.65 -18.76
CA GLU A 37 3.39 -14.53 -19.24
C GLU A 37 2.97 -13.29 -18.42
N LEU A 38 3.87 -12.79 -17.58
CA LEU A 38 3.57 -11.70 -16.66
C LEU A 38 4.00 -10.36 -17.24
N ILE A 39 3.13 -9.37 -17.12
CA ILE A 39 3.38 -7.99 -17.51
C ILE A 39 2.99 -7.10 -16.33
N GLU A 40 3.88 -6.22 -15.96
CA GLU A 40 3.67 -5.21 -14.92
C GLU A 40 3.33 -3.87 -15.56
N LEU A 41 2.20 -3.25 -15.17
CA LEU A 41 1.87 -1.87 -15.46
C LEU A 41 2.02 -1.05 -14.18
N SER A 42 2.89 -0.05 -14.21
CA SER A 42 3.34 0.65 -13.01
C SER A 42 2.91 2.10 -13.00
N ASN A 43 2.17 2.47 -11.95
CA ASN A 43 1.65 3.83 -11.74
C ASN A 43 2.78 4.86 -11.68
N GLY A 44 2.57 6.00 -12.37
CA GLY A 44 3.42 7.18 -12.30
C GLY A 44 4.75 7.08 -13.05
N TYR A 45 5.00 6.00 -13.79
CA TYR A 45 6.18 5.85 -14.66
C TYR A 45 5.81 6.10 -16.11
N THR A 46 6.77 6.58 -16.90
CA THR A 46 6.64 6.64 -18.37
C THR A 46 6.58 5.23 -18.95
N TRP A 47 5.93 5.09 -20.11
CA TRP A 47 5.66 3.80 -20.72
C TRP A 47 6.91 2.94 -20.89
N SER A 48 8.00 3.50 -21.39
CA SER A 48 9.27 2.81 -21.65
C SER A 48 10.35 3.03 -20.59
N SER A 49 9.97 3.46 -19.39
CA SER A 49 10.96 3.77 -18.32
C SER A 49 11.93 2.62 -18.07
N ASP A 50 13.23 2.90 -18.15
CA ASP A 50 14.32 1.94 -17.90
C ASP A 50 14.25 1.32 -16.50
N GLN A 51 13.74 2.08 -15.51
CA GLN A 51 13.60 1.59 -14.13
C GLN A 51 12.70 0.34 -14.04
N LEU A 52 11.77 0.16 -14.97
CA LEU A 52 10.83 -0.95 -15.00
C LEU A 52 11.41 -2.22 -15.65
N GLN A 53 12.61 -2.14 -16.26
CA GLN A 53 13.23 -3.26 -16.98
C GLN A 53 14.06 -4.18 -16.07
N TYR A 54 14.27 -3.82 -14.81
CA TYR A 54 15.07 -4.61 -13.84
C TYR A 54 14.26 -5.65 -13.07
N THR A 55 13.29 -6.28 -13.74
CA THR A 55 12.45 -7.35 -13.18
C THR A 55 12.46 -8.55 -14.13
N PRO A 56 12.18 -9.78 -13.65
CA PRO A 56 12.15 -10.95 -14.52
C PRO A 56 10.91 -11.03 -15.44
N TRP A 57 10.00 -10.07 -15.35
CA TRP A 57 8.83 -9.88 -16.22
C TRP A 57 8.92 -8.54 -16.95
N LYS A 58 8.09 -8.38 -17.98
CA LYS A 58 8.04 -7.11 -18.73
C LYS A 58 7.38 -6.03 -17.90
N GLY A 59 7.98 -4.83 -17.86
CA GLY A 59 7.47 -3.66 -17.15
C GLY A 59 7.13 -2.51 -18.10
N TYR A 60 5.99 -1.85 -17.86
CA TYR A 60 5.52 -0.68 -18.58
C TYR A 60 4.97 0.34 -17.59
N GLY A 61 5.02 1.62 -17.96
CA GLY A 61 4.46 2.71 -17.16
C GLY A 61 3.06 3.12 -17.61
N THR A 62 2.44 3.96 -16.80
CA THR A 62 1.07 4.49 -17.01
C THR A 62 1.06 5.88 -17.66
N LEU A 63 2.22 6.49 -17.88
CA LEU A 63 2.35 7.80 -18.50
C LEU A 63 2.94 7.68 -19.90
N PRO A 64 2.54 8.53 -20.86
CA PRO A 64 3.15 8.56 -22.20
C PRO A 64 4.63 8.93 -22.12
N ASP A 65 5.44 8.48 -23.08
CA ASP A 65 6.86 8.85 -23.17
C ASP A 65 7.07 10.25 -23.72
N ASP A 66 6.11 10.78 -24.48
CA ASP A 66 6.19 12.10 -25.12
C ASP A 66 6.14 13.21 -24.04
N PRO A 67 7.21 14.04 -23.92
CA PRO A 67 7.25 15.11 -22.93
C PRO A 67 6.21 16.23 -23.16
N GLU A 68 5.79 16.47 -24.41
CA GLU A 68 4.79 17.49 -24.71
C GLU A 68 3.41 17.03 -24.22
N ILE A 69 3.06 15.75 -24.45
CA ILE A 69 1.82 15.18 -23.92
C ILE A 69 1.85 15.18 -22.37
N GLN A 70 2.99 14.90 -21.76
CA GLN A 70 3.13 14.99 -20.30
C GLN A 70 2.90 16.41 -19.78
N LYS A 71 3.40 17.44 -20.48
CA LYS A 71 3.16 18.85 -20.13
C LYS A 71 1.68 19.20 -20.24
N GLU A 72 1.00 18.77 -21.29
CA GLU A 72 -0.45 18.98 -21.44
C GLU A 72 -1.24 18.34 -20.31
N ILE A 73 -0.90 17.11 -19.93
CA ILE A 73 -1.52 16.38 -18.81
C ILE A 73 -1.27 17.16 -17.50
N ALA A 74 -0.10 17.73 -17.32
CA ALA A 74 0.30 18.42 -16.08
C ALA A 74 -0.41 19.77 -15.86
N VAL A 75 -1.05 20.35 -16.88
CA VAL A 75 -1.82 21.60 -16.75
C VAL A 75 -3.02 21.45 -15.80
N ASP A 76 -3.67 20.29 -15.82
CA ASP A 76 -4.79 19.98 -14.93
C ASP A 76 -4.34 18.95 -13.88
N GLU A 77 -4.32 19.37 -12.62
CA GLU A 77 -3.85 18.53 -11.50
C GLU A 77 -4.70 17.27 -11.33
N ARG A 78 -6.00 17.33 -11.58
CA ARG A 78 -6.88 16.16 -11.53
C ARG A 78 -6.56 15.19 -12.67
N ARG A 79 -6.39 15.70 -13.89
CA ARG A 79 -5.98 14.89 -15.06
C ARG A 79 -4.63 14.26 -14.82
N LYS A 80 -3.65 15.01 -14.32
CA LYS A 80 -2.31 14.54 -13.95
C LYS A 80 -2.36 13.39 -12.95
N ASN A 81 -3.15 13.55 -11.88
CA ASN A 81 -3.32 12.50 -10.88
C ASN A 81 -3.91 11.23 -11.51
N LEU A 82 -4.97 11.33 -12.27
CA LEU A 82 -5.61 10.18 -12.92
C LEU A 82 -4.72 9.55 -14.00
N ALA A 83 -3.96 10.34 -14.75
CA ALA A 83 -2.97 9.84 -15.70
C ALA A 83 -1.89 9.00 -15.01
N GLY A 84 -1.46 9.42 -13.81
CA GLY A 84 -0.57 8.63 -12.97
C GLY A 84 -1.11 7.22 -12.68
N TYR A 85 -2.42 7.03 -12.67
CA TYR A 85 -3.10 5.74 -12.54
C TYR A 85 -3.54 5.15 -13.89
N GLY A 86 -3.06 5.68 -15.00
CA GLY A 86 -3.17 5.06 -16.32
C GLY A 86 -4.36 5.47 -17.18
N THR A 87 -5.15 6.48 -16.81
CA THR A 87 -6.32 6.90 -17.62
C THR A 87 -5.97 7.28 -19.05
N GLU A 88 -4.77 7.82 -19.27
CA GLU A 88 -4.29 8.21 -20.60
C GLU A 88 -3.72 7.00 -21.40
N MET A 89 -3.18 6.00 -20.72
CA MET A 89 -2.41 4.93 -21.37
C MET A 89 -3.08 3.56 -21.36
N ILE A 90 -4.16 3.37 -20.60
CA ILE A 90 -4.75 2.03 -20.45
C ILE A 90 -5.26 1.43 -21.74
N ASP A 91 -5.88 2.23 -22.63
CA ASP A 91 -6.37 1.75 -23.93
C ASP A 91 -5.20 1.32 -24.83
N HIS A 92 -4.10 2.09 -24.81
CA HIS A 92 -2.86 1.74 -25.48
C HIS A 92 -2.28 0.44 -24.93
N ALA A 93 -2.18 0.32 -23.60
CA ALA A 93 -1.66 -0.86 -22.92
C ALA A 93 -2.46 -2.13 -23.30
N ILE A 94 -3.78 -2.07 -23.26
CA ILE A 94 -4.64 -3.20 -23.64
C ILE A 94 -4.46 -3.57 -25.11
N LYS A 95 -4.39 -2.58 -26.01
CA LYS A 95 -4.22 -2.80 -27.46
C LYS A 95 -2.87 -3.43 -27.79
N GLU A 96 -1.78 -2.91 -27.23
CA GLU A 96 -0.42 -3.35 -27.54
C GLU A 96 -0.06 -4.66 -26.85
N LEU A 97 -0.39 -4.78 -25.55
CA LEU A 97 0.01 -5.92 -24.74
C LEU A 97 -0.93 -7.13 -24.88
N LYS A 98 -2.16 -6.90 -25.33
CA LYS A 98 -3.19 -7.93 -25.58
C LYS A 98 -3.29 -8.94 -24.43
N PRO A 99 -3.56 -8.49 -23.18
CA PRO A 99 -3.65 -9.39 -22.05
C PRO A 99 -4.89 -10.28 -22.14
N ASP A 100 -4.74 -11.55 -21.71
CA ASP A 100 -5.89 -12.43 -21.47
C ASP A 100 -6.59 -12.09 -20.16
N ILE A 101 -5.80 -11.59 -19.18
CA ILE A 101 -6.26 -11.22 -17.84
C ILE A 101 -5.70 -9.83 -17.52
N TYR A 102 -6.56 -8.94 -17.06
CA TYR A 102 -6.22 -7.67 -16.43
C TYR A 102 -6.49 -7.77 -14.94
N LEU A 103 -5.50 -7.47 -14.10
CA LEU A 103 -5.64 -7.43 -12.65
C LEU A 103 -5.22 -6.04 -12.15
N GLY A 104 -6.21 -5.25 -11.74
CA GLY A 104 -6.01 -3.95 -11.09
C GLY A 104 -5.90 -4.11 -9.57
N ILE A 105 -4.84 -3.57 -8.96
CA ILE A 105 -4.58 -3.62 -7.51
C ILE A 105 -4.31 -2.21 -7.02
N GLU A 106 -5.36 -1.48 -6.69
CA GLU A 106 -5.34 -0.11 -6.18
C GLU A 106 -6.65 0.20 -5.46
N ASP A 107 -6.77 1.41 -4.90
CA ASP A 107 -8.06 1.93 -4.49
C ASP A 107 -9.01 2.03 -5.70
N VAL A 108 -10.27 1.72 -5.51
CA VAL A 108 -11.25 1.59 -6.62
C VAL A 108 -11.37 2.84 -7.47
N TRP A 109 -11.21 4.01 -6.88
CA TRP A 109 -11.24 5.30 -7.59
C TRP A 109 -10.15 5.46 -8.65
N ALA A 110 -9.00 4.75 -8.48
CA ALA A 110 -7.90 4.77 -9.45
C ALA A 110 -8.30 4.17 -10.81
N PHE A 111 -9.34 3.34 -10.82
CA PHE A 111 -9.86 2.69 -12.03
C PHE A 111 -11.13 3.36 -12.57
N THR A 112 -11.51 4.53 -12.06
CA THR A 112 -12.65 5.30 -12.54
C THR A 112 -12.51 5.57 -14.04
N GLY A 113 -13.56 5.24 -14.80
CA GLY A 113 -13.56 5.33 -16.25
C GLY A 113 -13.03 4.09 -16.99
N PHE A 114 -12.40 3.12 -16.32
CA PHE A 114 -11.99 1.87 -16.96
C PHE A 114 -13.16 0.92 -17.17
N PHE A 115 -14.10 0.93 -16.24
CA PHE A 115 -15.26 0.03 -16.24
C PHE A 115 -16.21 0.23 -17.42
N ASP A 116 -16.17 1.41 -18.06
CA ASP A 116 -16.99 1.77 -19.21
C ASP A 116 -16.24 1.62 -20.56
N LYS A 117 -14.99 1.18 -20.52
CA LYS A 117 -14.20 1.00 -21.73
C LYS A 117 -14.65 -0.22 -22.54
N PRO A 118 -14.62 -0.16 -23.89
CA PRO A 118 -15.09 -1.25 -24.75
C PRO A 118 -14.38 -2.60 -24.56
N TRP A 119 -13.17 -2.57 -24.01
CA TRP A 119 -12.37 -3.76 -23.73
C TRP A 119 -12.68 -4.41 -22.37
N TRP A 120 -13.28 -3.68 -21.42
CA TRP A 120 -13.49 -4.13 -20.05
C TRP A 120 -14.20 -5.49 -19.94
N ASN A 121 -15.24 -5.69 -20.76
CA ASN A 121 -15.98 -6.95 -20.79
C ASN A 121 -15.39 -8.01 -21.76
N LYS A 122 -14.35 -7.65 -22.54
CA LYS A 122 -13.69 -8.56 -23.50
C LYS A 122 -12.43 -9.21 -22.91
N VAL A 123 -11.78 -8.53 -21.99
CA VAL A 123 -10.65 -9.04 -21.20
C VAL A 123 -11.18 -9.60 -19.89
N HIS A 124 -10.56 -10.65 -19.38
CA HIS A 124 -10.92 -11.16 -18.04
C HIS A 124 -10.40 -10.18 -16.98
N CYS A 125 -11.24 -9.20 -16.60
CA CYS A 125 -10.87 -8.13 -15.67
C CYS A 125 -11.15 -8.53 -14.23
N ILE A 126 -10.17 -8.28 -13.36
CA ILE A 126 -10.21 -8.52 -11.93
C ILE A 126 -9.79 -7.22 -11.23
N VAL A 127 -10.52 -6.82 -10.20
CA VAL A 127 -10.14 -5.72 -9.30
C VAL A 127 -9.92 -6.26 -7.90
N HIS A 128 -8.77 -5.94 -7.32
CA HIS A 128 -8.42 -6.29 -5.95
C HIS A 128 -8.05 -5.01 -5.20
N THR A 129 -8.98 -4.50 -4.41
CA THR A 129 -8.92 -3.14 -3.85
C THR A 129 -9.05 -3.12 -2.33
N THR A 130 -8.65 -2.02 -1.73
CA THR A 130 -8.98 -1.71 -0.33
C THR A 130 -10.32 -0.96 -0.26
N LEU A 131 -11.20 -1.41 0.64
CA LEU A 131 -12.33 -0.62 1.11
C LEU A 131 -12.15 -0.50 2.62
N ASP A 132 -11.75 0.66 3.09
CA ASP A 132 -11.14 0.84 4.41
C ASP A 132 -12.01 1.67 5.38
N SER A 133 -13.24 1.99 4.99
CA SER A 133 -14.18 2.76 5.81
C SER A 133 -15.61 2.20 5.79
N LEU A 134 -16.38 2.54 6.82
CA LEU A 134 -17.83 2.38 6.88
C LEU A 134 -18.47 3.73 7.18
N PRO A 135 -19.57 4.10 6.47
CA PRO A 135 -20.18 3.35 5.35
C PRO A 135 -19.23 3.23 4.16
N ILE A 136 -19.45 2.21 3.30
CA ILE A 136 -18.72 2.08 2.04
C ILE A 136 -19.01 3.29 1.16
N LEU A 137 -17.97 3.82 0.52
CA LEU A 137 -18.10 4.98 -0.36
C LEU A 137 -19.01 4.67 -1.56
N PRO A 138 -19.89 5.62 -1.97
CA PRO A 138 -20.83 5.42 -3.08
C PRO A 138 -20.14 5.00 -4.38
N GLU A 139 -18.94 5.51 -4.66
CA GLU A 139 -18.17 5.18 -5.86
C GLU A 139 -17.77 3.70 -5.88
N ALA A 140 -17.43 3.13 -4.72
CA ALA A 140 -17.08 1.73 -4.62
C ALA A 140 -18.29 0.80 -4.75
N VAL A 141 -19.44 1.24 -4.25
CA VAL A 141 -20.72 0.53 -4.42
C VAL A 141 -21.14 0.54 -5.89
N SER A 142 -21.13 1.70 -6.53
CA SER A 142 -21.45 1.85 -7.95
C SER A 142 -20.49 1.07 -8.87
N ALA A 143 -19.20 1.04 -8.54
CA ALA A 143 -18.21 0.24 -9.27
C ALA A 143 -18.51 -1.26 -9.22
N ALA A 144 -19.10 -1.76 -8.13
CA ALA A 144 -19.42 -3.19 -7.99
C ALA A 144 -20.44 -3.69 -9.00
N GLU A 145 -21.30 -2.83 -9.52
CA GLU A 145 -22.27 -3.17 -10.60
C GLU A 145 -21.55 -3.52 -11.92
N LYS A 146 -20.34 -2.96 -12.12
CA LYS A 146 -19.56 -3.07 -13.35
C LYS A 146 -18.37 -4.04 -13.25
N ILE A 147 -17.99 -4.42 -12.02
CA ILE A 147 -16.83 -5.29 -11.78
C ILE A 147 -17.30 -6.71 -11.48
N LYS A 148 -17.15 -7.60 -12.46
CA LYS A 148 -17.56 -9.01 -12.32
C LYS A 148 -16.72 -9.79 -11.31
N HIS A 149 -15.41 -9.55 -11.25
CA HIS A 149 -14.47 -10.22 -10.33
C HIS A 149 -13.90 -9.16 -9.38
N TYR A 150 -14.65 -8.90 -8.32
CA TYR A 150 -14.34 -7.86 -7.35
C TYR A 150 -13.89 -8.48 -6.02
N TYR A 151 -12.63 -8.23 -5.69
CA TYR A 151 -12.01 -8.70 -4.45
C TYR A 151 -11.63 -7.54 -3.56
N VAL A 152 -11.84 -7.72 -2.26
CA VAL A 152 -11.51 -6.73 -1.23
C VAL A 152 -10.53 -7.31 -0.22
N TRP A 153 -9.67 -6.46 0.35
CA TRP A 153 -8.63 -6.92 1.27
C TRP A 153 -9.17 -7.32 2.65
N ALA A 154 -10.30 -6.77 3.06
CA ALA A 154 -10.83 -6.93 4.41
C ALA A 154 -12.22 -7.58 4.42
N SER A 155 -12.42 -8.53 5.35
CA SER A 155 -13.68 -9.26 5.47
C SER A 155 -14.86 -8.40 5.89
N PHE A 156 -14.63 -7.30 6.61
CA PHE A 156 -15.71 -6.37 6.94
C PHE A 156 -16.28 -5.68 5.69
N ALA A 157 -15.40 -5.37 4.72
CA ALA A 157 -15.81 -4.76 3.46
C ALA A 157 -16.66 -5.71 2.62
N GLU A 158 -16.30 -6.99 2.51
CA GLU A 158 -17.13 -8.01 1.88
C GLU A 158 -18.51 -8.08 2.54
N LYS A 159 -18.55 -8.15 3.89
CA LYS A 159 -19.80 -8.19 4.64
C LYS A 159 -20.68 -6.95 4.39
N ALA A 160 -20.05 -5.76 4.31
CA ALA A 160 -20.75 -4.52 4.02
C ALA A 160 -21.29 -4.49 2.59
N MET A 161 -20.49 -4.89 1.60
CA MET A 161 -20.90 -4.95 0.19
C MET A 161 -22.04 -5.94 -0.02
N LYS A 162 -22.01 -7.11 0.63
CA LYS A 162 -23.12 -8.08 0.59
C LYS A 162 -24.43 -7.51 1.17
N LYS A 163 -24.36 -6.74 2.26
CA LYS A 163 -25.54 -6.05 2.80
C LYS A 163 -26.13 -5.02 1.83
N LEU A 164 -25.31 -4.50 0.91
CA LEU A 164 -25.72 -3.59 -0.16
C LEU A 164 -26.17 -4.31 -1.45
N GLY A 165 -26.27 -5.66 -1.43
CA GLY A 165 -26.73 -6.46 -2.56
C GLY A 165 -25.64 -6.97 -3.50
N HIS A 166 -24.36 -6.80 -3.17
CA HIS A 166 -23.24 -7.20 -4.02
C HIS A 166 -22.61 -8.52 -3.53
N ASP A 167 -23.33 -9.64 -3.67
CA ASP A 167 -22.91 -10.98 -3.20
C ASP A 167 -21.66 -11.56 -3.91
N HIS A 168 -21.34 -11.04 -5.08
CA HIS A 168 -20.16 -11.45 -5.87
C HIS A 168 -18.84 -10.89 -5.33
N VAL A 169 -18.89 -9.86 -4.46
CA VAL A 169 -17.70 -9.31 -3.81
C VAL A 169 -17.16 -10.29 -2.78
N LYS A 170 -15.85 -10.61 -2.85
CA LYS A 170 -15.22 -11.61 -1.99
C LYS A 170 -13.95 -11.06 -1.37
N THR A 171 -13.62 -11.56 -0.19
CA THR A 171 -12.35 -11.22 0.48
C THR A 171 -11.20 -12.07 -0.07
N VAL A 172 -10.14 -11.38 -0.47
CA VAL A 172 -8.80 -11.94 -0.68
C VAL A 172 -7.83 -11.03 0.07
N HIS A 173 -7.26 -11.52 1.16
CA HIS A 173 -6.33 -10.73 1.95
C HIS A 173 -5.05 -10.37 1.17
N GLY A 174 -4.42 -9.26 1.56
CA GLY A 174 -3.13 -8.86 1.02
C GLY A 174 -2.05 -9.92 1.31
N ILE A 175 -1.12 -10.10 0.39
CA ILE A 175 -0.05 -11.08 0.50
C ILE A 175 1.03 -10.55 1.43
N LEU A 176 1.40 -11.35 2.43
CA LEU A 176 2.54 -11.11 3.30
C LEU A 176 3.70 -12.03 2.90
N ASP A 177 4.89 -11.46 2.81
CA ASP A 177 6.12 -12.24 2.67
C ASP A 177 6.52 -12.83 4.03
N THR A 178 6.17 -14.08 4.26
CA THR A 178 6.47 -14.79 5.51
C THR A 178 7.94 -15.14 5.70
N THR A 179 8.79 -14.95 4.68
CA THR A 179 10.25 -15.11 4.80
C THR A 179 10.88 -13.89 5.47
N SER A 180 10.26 -12.72 5.32
CA SER A 180 10.70 -11.45 5.92
C SER A 180 9.90 -11.06 7.15
N PHE A 181 8.61 -11.46 7.24
CA PHE A 181 7.71 -11.15 8.34
C PHE A 181 7.28 -12.44 9.05
N TYR A 182 8.01 -12.80 10.08
CA TYR A 182 7.73 -13.98 10.89
C TYR A 182 8.03 -13.68 12.38
N LYS A 183 7.45 -14.50 13.27
CA LYS A 183 7.75 -14.43 14.69
C LYS A 183 9.21 -14.86 14.92
N LEU A 184 10.03 -13.97 15.42
CA LEU A 184 11.41 -14.30 15.76
C LEU A 184 11.45 -15.40 16.82
N PRO A 185 12.43 -16.33 16.74
CA PRO A 185 12.74 -17.23 17.85
C PRO A 185 12.99 -16.46 19.13
N ASP A 186 12.59 -17.00 20.26
CA ASP A 186 12.65 -16.31 21.57
C ASP A 186 14.09 -15.90 21.92
N GLU A 187 15.09 -16.71 21.59
CA GLU A 187 16.51 -16.37 21.79
C GLU A 187 16.93 -15.14 20.96
N SER A 188 16.56 -15.09 19.67
CA SER A 188 16.88 -13.98 18.77
C SER A 188 16.17 -12.70 19.26
N ARG A 189 14.91 -12.84 19.68
CA ARG A 189 14.14 -11.74 20.27
C ARG A 189 14.80 -11.22 21.55
N ALA A 190 15.26 -12.09 22.44
CA ALA A 190 15.94 -11.73 23.68
C ALA A 190 17.26 -10.99 23.40
N LYS A 191 18.06 -11.46 22.42
CA LYS A 191 19.30 -10.78 21.98
C LYS A 191 19.02 -9.36 21.49
N LEU A 192 17.99 -9.17 20.63
CA LEU A 192 17.59 -7.84 20.16
C LEU A 192 17.15 -6.94 21.30
N ARG A 193 16.30 -7.44 22.20
CA ARG A 193 15.84 -6.65 23.34
C ARG A 193 17.02 -6.24 24.25
N LYS A 194 18.00 -7.13 24.45
CA LYS A 194 19.24 -6.82 25.19
C LYS A 194 20.06 -5.75 24.48
N HIS A 195 20.23 -5.88 23.17
CA HIS A 195 20.99 -4.92 22.37
C HIS A 195 20.43 -3.49 22.47
N PHE A 196 19.10 -3.36 22.54
CA PHE A 196 18.42 -2.07 22.66
C PHE A 196 18.05 -1.66 24.09
N ASN A 197 18.54 -2.37 25.10
CA ASN A 197 18.20 -2.12 26.53
C ASN A 197 16.69 -2.14 26.83
N LEU A 198 15.97 -3.07 26.18
CA LEU A 198 14.50 -3.20 26.25
C LEU A 198 14.04 -4.51 26.92
N GLN A 199 14.93 -5.18 27.69
CA GLN A 199 14.67 -6.54 28.19
C GLN A 199 13.39 -6.63 29.02
N ASN A 200 13.17 -5.64 29.87
CA ASN A 200 12.09 -5.60 30.87
C ASN A 200 10.95 -4.65 30.49
N ASP A 201 10.99 -4.07 29.30
CA ASP A 201 10.03 -3.07 28.90
C ASP A 201 8.82 -3.69 28.18
N TYR A 202 7.64 -3.16 28.45
CA TYR A 202 6.43 -3.44 27.67
C TYR A 202 6.36 -2.45 26.50
N ILE A 203 6.49 -2.95 25.28
CA ILE A 203 6.60 -2.11 24.10
C ILE A 203 5.31 -2.12 23.31
N ILE A 204 4.73 -0.94 23.10
CA ILE A 204 3.64 -0.68 22.17
C ILE A 204 4.28 -0.10 20.91
N GLY A 205 4.17 -0.81 19.77
CA GLY A 205 4.76 -0.38 18.50
C GLY A 205 3.72 0.21 17.56
N PHE A 206 4.04 1.34 16.93
CA PHE A 206 3.25 1.94 15.87
C PHE A 206 4.14 2.27 14.67
N VAL A 207 3.95 1.52 13.58
CA VAL A 207 4.69 1.67 12.32
C VAL A 207 3.75 2.27 11.29
N PHE A 208 4.06 3.49 10.80
CA PHE A 208 3.12 4.23 9.95
C PHE A 208 3.83 5.30 9.11
N ARG A 209 3.20 5.72 8.02
CA ARG A 209 3.53 6.98 7.39
C ARG A 209 2.83 8.11 8.15
N ASN A 210 3.57 9.14 8.53
CA ASN A 210 3.03 10.28 9.29
C ASN A 210 2.10 11.12 8.40
N GLN A 211 0.83 10.78 8.41
CA GLN A 211 -0.25 11.46 7.70
C GLN A 211 -1.33 11.89 8.71
N LEU A 212 -2.02 12.99 8.46
CA LEU A 212 -3.03 13.53 9.38
C LEU A 212 -4.09 12.50 9.77
N ARG A 213 -4.54 11.67 8.83
CA ARG A 213 -5.52 10.58 9.07
C ARG A 213 -5.04 9.48 10.02
N LYS A 214 -3.74 9.41 10.33
CA LYS A 214 -3.20 8.43 11.29
C LYS A 214 -3.36 8.87 12.74
N SER A 215 -3.86 10.09 12.94
CA SER A 215 -4.32 10.61 14.23
C SER A 215 -3.30 10.41 15.36
N VAL A 216 -2.06 10.84 15.14
CA VAL A 216 -0.98 10.74 16.11
C VAL A 216 -1.35 11.35 17.48
N PRO A 217 -2.07 12.50 17.56
CA PRO A 217 -2.51 13.03 18.85
C PRO A 217 -3.29 12.00 19.67
N ASN A 218 -4.30 11.35 19.08
CA ASN A 218 -5.10 10.34 19.79
C ASN A 218 -4.26 9.13 20.26
N LEU A 219 -3.24 8.74 19.48
CA LEU A 219 -2.31 7.69 19.89
C LEU A 219 -1.52 8.10 21.14
N LEU A 220 -1.01 9.34 21.15
CA LEU A 220 -0.22 9.86 22.26
C LEU A 220 -1.06 10.06 23.51
N ASP A 221 -2.27 10.61 23.39
CA ASP A 221 -3.21 10.74 24.50
C ASP A 221 -3.59 9.37 25.07
N GLY A 222 -3.91 8.41 24.21
CA GLY A 222 -4.21 7.05 24.62
C GLY A 222 -3.03 6.36 25.32
N PHE A 223 -1.82 6.56 24.82
CA PHE A 223 -0.61 6.04 25.47
C PHE A 223 -0.38 6.68 26.84
N LYS A 224 -0.58 8.00 26.97
CA LYS A 224 -0.47 8.71 28.24
C LYS A 224 -1.44 8.15 29.28
N LEU A 225 -2.72 8.02 28.93
CA LEU A 225 -3.73 7.42 29.81
C LEU A 225 -3.37 5.99 30.24
N PHE A 226 -2.89 5.18 29.28
CA PHE A 226 -2.43 3.83 29.57
C PHE A 226 -1.23 3.81 30.54
N TYR A 227 -0.25 4.68 30.30
CA TYR A 227 0.96 4.79 31.13
C TYR A 227 0.64 5.21 32.55
N GLU A 228 -0.21 6.23 32.73
CA GLU A 228 -0.67 6.72 34.03
C GLU A 228 -1.50 5.67 34.82
N ALA A 229 -2.32 4.88 34.09
CA ALA A 229 -3.10 3.80 34.69
C ALA A 229 -2.27 2.58 35.09
N ASN A 230 -1.03 2.45 34.61
CA ASN A 230 -0.17 1.29 34.86
C ASN A 230 1.23 1.69 35.41
N PRO A 231 1.33 2.36 36.55
CA PRO A 231 2.59 2.96 37.03
C PRO A 231 3.70 1.94 37.32
N ASN A 232 3.35 0.67 37.55
CA ASN A 232 4.31 -0.41 37.81
C ASN A 232 4.79 -1.09 36.49
N LEU A 233 4.21 -0.75 35.36
CA LEU A 233 4.60 -1.31 34.07
C LEU A 233 5.61 -0.37 33.37
N LYS A 234 6.79 -0.90 33.06
CA LYS A 234 7.78 -0.16 32.29
C LYS A 234 7.33 -0.12 30.82
N ALA A 235 6.28 0.67 30.55
CA ALA A 235 5.73 0.78 29.20
C ALA A 235 6.53 1.78 28.35
N LYS A 236 6.73 1.46 27.07
CA LYS A 236 7.36 2.32 26.08
C LYS A 236 6.54 2.33 24.79
N LEU A 237 6.39 3.50 24.18
CA LEU A 237 5.79 3.66 22.86
C LEU A 237 6.90 3.78 21.83
N LEU A 238 6.95 2.85 20.89
CA LEU A 238 7.88 2.83 19.76
C LEU A 238 7.16 3.37 18.52
N LEU A 239 7.58 4.54 18.06
CA LEU A 239 7.08 5.16 16.82
C LEU A 239 8.11 4.97 15.70
N HIS A 240 7.74 4.26 14.65
CA HIS A 240 8.55 4.10 13.44
C HIS A 240 7.88 4.83 12.30
N THR A 241 8.36 6.03 11.96
CA THR A 241 7.72 6.91 10.98
C THR A 241 8.68 8.00 10.46
N TYR A 242 8.23 8.71 9.42
CA TYR A 242 8.80 10.00 9.01
C TYR A 242 8.22 11.10 9.89
N TRP A 243 9.06 11.89 10.51
CA TRP A 243 8.63 12.96 11.41
C TRP A 243 8.36 14.29 10.70
N SER A 244 8.94 14.49 9.52
CA SER A 244 8.86 15.73 8.72
C SER A 244 7.58 15.87 7.89
N GLU A 245 6.70 14.86 7.88
CA GLU A 245 5.44 14.87 7.17
C GLU A 245 4.27 14.85 8.18
N GLY A 246 3.17 15.53 7.86
CA GLY A 246 1.91 15.43 8.60
C GLY A 246 1.96 16.09 9.99
N TRP A 247 1.89 15.31 11.07
CA TRP A 247 1.91 15.81 12.45
C TRP A 247 3.31 16.18 12.91
N ASP A 248 3.45 17.32 13.60
CA ASP A 248 4.68 17.65 14.34
C ASP A 248 4.74 16.81 15.63
N ILE A 249 5.28 15.60 15.50
CA ILE A 249 5.33 14.62 16.59
C ILE A 249 6.15 15.15 17.77
N LEU A 250 7.26 15.87 17.51
CA LEU A 250 8.11 16.40 18.58
C LEU A 250 7.39 17.48 19.39
N LYS A 251 6.63 18.34 18.72
CA LYS A 251 5.81 19.35 19.38
C LYS A 251 4.73 18.70 20.25
N LEU A 252 3.99 17.73 19.68
CA LEU A 252 2.96 16.99 20.41
C LEU A 252 3.50 16.27 21.64
N LEU A 253 4.66 15.63 21.54
CA LEU A 253 5.31 14.97 22.68
C LEU A 253 5.70 15.97 23.77
N LYS A 254 6.18 17.18 23.41
CA LYS A 254 6.50 18.27 24.36
C LYS A 254 5.24 18.75 25.09
N GLU A 255 4.17 19.00 24.35
CA GLU A 255 2.90 19.49 24.91
C GLU A 255 2.25 18.49 25.89
N LEU A 256 2.37 17.20 25.63
CA LEU A 256 1.82 16.15 26.49
C LEU A 256 2.69 15.83 27.71
N VAL A 257 3.84 16.50 27.91
CA VAL A 257 4.79 16.23 28.99
C VAL A 257 5.28 14.76 29.01
N LEU A 258 5.20 14.07 27.87
CA LEU A 258 5.71 12.71 27.69
C LEU A 258 7.24 12.67 27.46
N LEU A 259 7.90 13.84 27.62
CA LEU A 259 9.31 14.04 27.27
C LEU A 259 10.25 14.04 28.48
N ARG A 260 9.97 13.26 29.53
CA ARG A 260 10.97 13.20 30.63
C ARG A 260 12.29 12.58 30.19
N ASP A 261 12.26 11.56 29.29
CA ASP A 261 13.47 10.90 28.80
C ASP A 261 13.23 10.31 27.40
N TYR A 262 13.38 11.08 26.33
CA TYR A 262 13.38 10.46 25.02
C TYR A 262 14.81 10.23 24.53
N TYR A 263 15.07 9.01 24.10
CA TYR A 263 16.23 8.68 23.29
C TYR A 263 15.86 8.75 21.80
N LEU A 264 16.39 9.76 21.14
CA LEU A 264 16.43 9.78 19.67
C LEU A 264 17.56 8.83 19.25
N ASN A 265 17.29 7.55 19.21
CA ASN A 265 18.22 6.61 18.60
C ASN A 265 17.97 6.62 17.11
N SER A 266 18.83 7.30 16.36
CA SER A 266 19.02 7.07 14.92
C SER A 266 19.60 5.67 14.77
N LEU A 267 18.73 4.64 14.74
CA LEU A 267 19.13 3.23 14.74
C LEU A 267 19.62 2.75 13.37
N LEU A 268 19.59 3.61 12.35
CA LEU A 268 20.07 3.28 11.00
C LEU A 268 20.64 4.55 10.37
N SER A 269 21.93 4.74 10.49
CA SER A 269 22.70 5.80 9.83
C SER A 269 22.70 5.72 8.29
N ASP A 270 22.09 4.70 7.69
CA ASP A 270 22.12 4.45 6.24
C ASP A 270 20.78 4.53 5.51
N LEU A 271 19.65 4.78 6.23
CA LEU A 271 18.37 5.00 5.57
C LEU A 271 17.90 6.42 5.90
N SER A 272 18.27 7.35 5.03
CA SER A 272 17.88 8.75 5.09
C SER A 272 16.38 8.91 5.37
N SER A 273 16.05 9.51 6.54
CA SER A 273 14.75 10.07 6.92
C SER A 273 13.73 9.22 7.69
N THR A 274 14.01 7.99 8.09
CA THR A 274 13.10 7.23 8.96
C THR A 274 13.60 7.26 10.41
N TYR A 275 12.77 7.73 11.34
CA TYR A 275 13.13 7.86 12.75
C TYR A 275 12.35 6.85 13.60
N ILE A 276 13.04 6.28 14.59
CA ILE A 276 12.42 5.46 15.64
C ILE A 276 12.47 6.27 16.93
N PHE A 277 11.31 6.58 17.48
CA PHE A 277 11.17 7.24 18.77
C PHE A 277 10.76 6.23 19.82
N LEU A 278 11.46 6.23 20.94
CA LEU A 278 10.99 5.58 22.17
C LEU A 278 10.52 6.68 23.12
N VAL A 279 9.27 6.62 23.51
CA VAL A 279 8.62 7.53 24.45
C VAL A 279 8.40 6.75 25.76
N TYR A 280 8.82 7.35 26.88
CA TYR A 280 8.71 6.78 28.20
C TYR A 280 7.57 7.43 28.98
#